data_4bf24331f5d3bc66a49bf14901933253
#
_entry.id   4bf24331f5d3bc66a49bf14901933253
#
_cell.length_a   1.000
_cell.length_b   1.000
_cell.length_c   1.000
_cell.angle_alpha   90.00
_cell.angle_beta   90.00
_cell.angle_gamma   90.00
#
_symmetry.space_group_name_H-M   'P 1'
#
loop_
_entity.id
_entity.type
_entity.pdbx_description
1 polymer ?
#
loop_
_entity_poly.entity_id
_entity_poly.type
_entity_poly.pdbx_seq_one_letter_code
_entity_poly.pdbx_strand_id
1 'polypeptide(L)'
;EGLTVCLENVLEPEAALLTQIVRGVDDPRLRICLDLGHANTFASSEPPEAWLRACAPFLSHVHLHNNEGGRDLHAALMDGKMDCAALLRLLAQLAPEATCTLELMQDRPSLRWLEEQELLE
;
A
#
# COMPACT_ATOMS: atom_id res chain seq x y z
N GLU A 1 -12.98 22.67 0.64
CA GLU A 1 -11.63 23.21 0.38
C GLU A 1 -10.60 22.47 1.24
N GLY A 2 -9.41 22.19 0.71
CA GLY A 2 -8.32 21.55 1.45
C GLY A 2 -8.42 20.03 1.63
N LEU A 3 -9.39 19.36 1.03
CA LEU A 3 -9.50 17.91 1.07
C LEU A 3 -8.71 17.27 -0.09
N THR A 4 -8.04 16.18 0.22
CA THR A 4 -7.50 15.24 -0.76
C THR A 4 -8.39 14.00 -0.80
N VAL A 5 -8.79 13.60 -1.99
CA VAL A 5 -9.52 12.35 -2.21
C VAL A 5 -8.53 11.31 -2.69
N CYS A 6 -8.53 10.15 -2.09
CA CYS A 6 -7.67 9.05 -2.49
C CYS A 6 -8.48 7.91 -3.11
N LEU A 7 -8.07 7.48 -4.27
CA LEU A 7 -8.58 6.30 -4.95
C LEU A 7 -7.83 5.07 -4.42
N GLU A 8 -8.55 4.07 -3.95
CA GLU A 8 -7.97 2.85 -3.38
C GLU A 8 -8.16 1.65 -4.31
N ASN A 9 -7.13 0.81 -4.40
CA ASN A 9 -7.24 -0.49 -5.07
C ASN A 9 -7.91 -1.52 -4.15
N VAL A 10 -8.84 -2.28 -4.70
CA VAL A 10 -9.55 -3.37 -3.98
C VAL A 10 -9.44 -4.69 -4.76
N LEU A 11 -10.03 -4.76 -5.93
CA LEU A 11 -10.08 -5.96 -6.77
C LEU A 11 -9.51 -5.73 -8.17
N GLU A 12 -8.92 -4.59 -8.42
CA GLU A 12 -8.32 -4.26 -9.70
C GLU A 12 -7.10 -5.15 -9.96
N PRO A 13 -6.97 -5.74 -11.15
CA PRO A 13 -5.86 -6.62 -11.46
C PRO A 13 -4.53 -5.88 -11.70
N GLU A 14 -4.59 -4.61 -12.05
CA GLU A 14 -3.42 -3.84 -12.50
C GLU A 14 -3.43 -2.40 -11.95
N ALA A 15 -2.26 -1.92 -11.54
CA ALA A 15 -2.08 -0.55 -11.08
C ALA A 15 -2.43 0.50 -12.14
N ALA A 16 -2.27 0.17 -13.41
CA ALA A 16 -2.59 1.06 -14.53
C ALA A 16 -4.03 1.55 -14.51
N LEU A 17 -4.98 0.77 -13.98
CA LEU A 17 -6.39 1.19 -13.88
C LEU A 17 -6.55 2.41 -12.97
N LEU A 18 -5.84 2.45 -11.84
CA LEU A 18 -5.87 3.60 -10.93
C LEU A 18 -5.07 4.78 -11.49
N THR A 19 -3.87 4.52 -11.96
CA THR A 19 -2.98 5.60 -12.44
C THR A 19 -3.54 6.33 -13.66
N GLN A 20 -4.23 5.62 -14.56
CA GLN A 20 -4.91 6.23 -15.71
C GLN A 20 -6.05 7.16 -15.28
N ILE A 21 -6.83 6.79 -14.26
CA ILE A 21 -7.90 7.64 -13.72
C ILE A 21 -7.32 8.92 -13.14
N VAL A 22 -6.30 8.80 -12.27
CA VAL A 22 -5.69 9.98 -11.63
C VAL A 22 -5.05 10.91 -12.66
N ARG A 23 -4.35 10.37 -13.65
CA ARG A 23 -3.79 11.16 -14.74
C ARG A 23 -4.87 11.82 -15.59
N GLY A 24 -5.96 11.10 -15.88
CA GLY A 24 -7.05 11.63 -16.70
C GLY A 24 -7.83 12.76 -16.04
N VAL A 25 -7.99 12.70 -14.71
CA VAL A 25 -8.62 13.78 -13.93
C VAL A 25 -7.70 15.00 -13.82
N ASP A 26 -6.41 14.79 -13.71
CA ASP A 26 -5.36 15.83 -13.65
C ASP A 26 -5.63 16.92 -12.61
N ASP A 27 -6.05 16.51 -11.41
CA ASP A 27 -6.27 17.40 -10.27
C ASP A 27 -5.39 16.93 -9.10
N PRO A 28 -4.56 17.80 -8.51
CA PRO A 28 -3.65 17.41 -7.41
C PRO A 28 -4.38 16.96 -6.15
N ARG A 29 -5.68 17.19 -6.06
CA ARG A 29 -6.53 16.74 -4.95
C ARG A 29 -7.02 15.30 -5.12
N LEU A 30 -6.85 14.69 -6.30
CA LEU A 30 -7.09 13.26 -6.50
C LEU A 30 -5.76 12.51 -6.47
N ARG A 31 -5.61 11.64 -5.49
CA ARG A 31 -4.39 10.88 -5.23
C ARG A 31 -4.72 9.39 -5.15
N ILE A 32 -3.73 8.57 -4.83
CA ILE A 32 -3.90 7.14 -4.61
C ILE A 32 -3.66 6.81 -3.13
N CYS A 33 -4.53 5.99 -2.58
CA CYS A 33 -4.30 5.19 -1.39
C CYS A 33 -4.01 3.77 -1.84
N LEU A 34 -2.78 3.30 -1.71
CA LEU A 34 -2.41 1.95 -2.10
C LEU A 34 -2.58 1.01 -0.93
N ASP A 35 -3.49 0.04 -1.07
CA ASP A 35 -3.57 -1.09 -0.17
C ASP A 35 -2.62 -2.20 -0.66
N LEU A 36 -1.55 -2.42 0.09
CA LEU A 36 -0.53 -3.42 -0.25
C LEU A 36 -1.04 -4.85 -0.08
N GLY A 37 -1.93 -5.08 0.88
CA GLY A 37 -2.55 -6.38 1.08
C GLY A 37 -3.43 -6.76 -0.11
N HIS A 38 -4.27 -5.83 -0.61
CA HIS A 38 -5.08 -6.04 -1.81
C HIS A 38 -4.22 -6.32 -3.04
N ALA A 39 -3.08 -5.63 -3.17
CA ALA A 39 -2.13 -5.85 -4.25
C ALA A 39 -1.45 -7.24 -4.20
N ASN A 40 -1.59 -7.98 -3.11
CA ASN A 40 -1.07 -9.33 -2.92
C ASN A 40 -2.16 -10.40 -2.85
N THR A 41 -3.37 -10.14 -3.33
CA THR A 41 -4.45 -11.12 -3.38
C THR A 41 -4.52 -11.81 -4.75
N PHE A 42 -5.41 -12.79 -4.85
CA PHE A 42 -5.67 -13.49 -6.13
C PHE A 42 -6.21 -12.56 -7.24
N ALA A 43 -6.74 -11.40 -6.89
CA ALA A 43 -7.27 -10.44 -7.86
C ALA A 43 -6.15 -9.73 -8.64
N SER A 44 -4.99 -9.56 -8.05
CA SER A 44 -3.88 -8.85 -8.69
C SER A 44 -3.10 -9.74 -9.66
N SER A 45 -2.82 -9.22 -10.85
CA SER A 45 -1.91 -9.84 -11.83
C SER A 45 -0.46 -9.35 -11.70
N GLU A 46 -0.22 -8.38 -10.81
CA GLU A 46 1.09 -7.76 -10.58
C GLU A 46 1.52 -7.93 -9.12
N PRO A 47 2.82 -8.08 -8.84
CA PRO A 47 3.31 -8.15 -7.47
C PRO A 47 3.17 -6.78 -6.76
N PRO A 48 3.08 -6.75 -5.41
CA PRO A 48 2.97 -5.50 -4.65
C PRO A 48 4.06 -4.47 -4.95
N GLU A 49 5.28 -4.90 -5.22
CA GLU A 49 6.38 -4.00 -5.63
C GLU A 49 6.07 -3.25 -6.92
N ALA A 50 5.50 -3.91 -7.93
CA ALA A 50 5.11 -3.28 -9.18
C ALA A 50 3.99 -2.26 -8.98
N TRP A 51 3.00 -2.57 -8.13
CA TRP A 51 1.96 -1.63 -7.72
C TRP A 51 2.55 -0.37 -7.07
N LEU A 52 3.46 -0.57 -6.14
CA LEU A 52 4.11 0.53 -5.41
C LEU A 52 4.89 1.45 -6.35
N ARG A 53 5.68 0.89 -7.28
CA ARG A 53 6.42 1.66 -8.28
C ARG A 53 5.50 2.43 -9.23
N ALA A 54 4.43 1.81 -9.70
CA ALA A 54 3.48 2.45 -10.61
C ALA A 54 2.70 3.58 -9.92
N CYS A 55 2.27 3.38 -8.68
CA CYS A 55 1.45 4.34 -7.93
C CYS A 55 2.25 5.46 -7.27
N ALA A 56 3.55 5.29 -7.05
CA ALA A 56 4.39 6.20 -6.28
C ALA A 56 4.25 7.69 -6.68
N PRO A 57 4.17 8.09 -7.96
CA PRO A 57 4.00 9.49 -8.34
C PRO A 57 2.70 10.13 -7.86
N PHE A 58 1.68 9.33 -7.54
CA PHE A 58 0.34 9.77 -7.14
C PHE A 58 -0.01 9.39 -5.70
N LEU A 59 0.92 8.76 -4.99
CA LEU A 59 0.67 8.13 -3.71
C LEU A 59 0.60 9.16 -2.59
N SER A 60 -0.45 9.14 -1.80
CA SER A 60 -0.61 9.92 -0.57
C SER A 60 -0.70 9.09 0.68
N HIS A 61 -1.23 7.88 0.57
CA HIS A 61 -1.47 7.00 1.71
C HIS A 61 -1.32 5.53 1.34
N VAL A 62 -0.95 4.71 2.32
CA VAL A 62 -0.80 3.26 2.16
C VAL A 62 -1.50 2.53 3.30
N HIS A 63 -2.28 1.52 2.97
CA HIS A 63 -2.78 0.55 3.93
C HIS A 63 -1.83 -0.64 4.01
N LEU A 64 -1.49 -1.03 5.24
CA LEU A 64 -0.52 -2.07 5.53
C LEU A 64 -1.17 -3.24 6.26
N HIS A 65 -1.16 -4.39 5.63
CA HIS A 65 -1.47 -5.70 6.18
C HIS A 65 -0.87 -6.76 5.27
N ASN A 66 -0.74 -7.99 5.76
CA ASN A 66 -0.14 -9.08 5.00
C ASN A 66 -1.16 -10.19 4.73
N ASN A 67 -0.84 -11.11 3.84
CA ASN A 67 -1.61 -12.30 3.52
C ASN A 67 -0.73 -13.33 2.80
N GLU A 68 -1.32 -14.47 2.45
CA GLU A 68 -0.65 -15.60 1.79
C GLU A 68 -0.72 -15.55 0.25
N GLY A 69 -1.16 -14.45 -0.33
CA GLY A 69 -1.28 -14.28 -1.78
C GLY A 69 -2.61 -14.77 -2.37
N GLY A 70 -3.56 -15.14 -1.53
CA GLY A 70 -4.89 -15.57 -1.93
C GLY A 70 -5.97 -14.61 -1.43
N ARG A 71 -6.48 -14.87 -0.23
CA ARG A 71 -7.51 -14.06 0.41
C ARG A 71 -6.93 -12.80 1.05
N ASP A 72 -7.77 -11.81 1.20
CA ASP A 72 -7.50 -10.60 1.96
C ASP A 72 -7.63 -10.87 3.47
N LEU A 73 -6.54 -11.32 4.10
CA LEU A 73 -6.56 -11.84 5.47
C LEU A 73 -6.33 -10.77 6.54
N HIS A 74 -5.82 -9.59 6.19
CA HIS A 74 -5.40 -8.57 7.15
C HIS A 74 -4.48 -9.12 8.26
N ALA A 75 -3.53 -9.98 7.88
CA ALA A 75 -2.57 -10.57 8.79
C ALA A 75 -1.50 -9.55 9.22
N ALA A 76 -0.85 -9.81 10.35
CA ALA A 76 0.26 -8.99 10.84
C ALA A 76 1.37 -8.88 9.79
N LEU A 77 2.15 -7.80 9.84
CA LEU A 77 3.14 -7.49 8.78
C LEU A 77 4.20 -8.58 8.59
N MET A 78 4.54 -9.31 9.66
CA MET A 78 5.47 -10.42 9.61
C MET A 78 4.82 -11.77 9.23
N ASP A 79 3.49 -11.84 9.17
CA ASP A 79 2.71 -13.06 8.96
C ASP A 79 2.10 -13.10 7.56
N GLY A 80 2.88 -13.53 6.58
CA GLY A 80 2.40 -13.66 5.21
C GLY A 80 3.53 -13.77 4.20
N LYS A 81 3.18 -13.69 2.93
CA LYS A 81 4.15 -13.85 1.82
C LYS A 81 4.81 -12.56 1.37
N MET A 82 4.26 -11.39 1.72
CA MET A 82 4.93 -10.14 1.38
C MET A 82 6.13 -9.90 2.30
N ASP A 83 7.23 -9.45 1.71
CA ASP A 83 8.33 -8.83 2.46
C ASP A 83 7.97 -7.37 2.76
N CYS A 84 7.20 -7.18 3.83
CA CYS A 84 6.74 -5.84 4.23
C CYS A 84 7.91 -4.91 4.58
N ALA A 85 9.01 -5.42 5.11
CA ALA A 85 10.19 -4.59 5.41
C ALA A 85 10.81 -4.02 4.13
N ALA A 86 10.99 -4.86 3.10
CA ALA A 86 11.49 -4.42 1.79
C ALA A 86 10.54 -3.42 1.13
N LEU A 87 9.23 -3.68 1.17
CA LEU A 87 8.22 -2.78 0.59
C LEU A 87 8.18 -1.42 1.30
N LEU A 88 8.30 -1.38 2.62
CA LEU A 88 8.34 -0.12 3.38
C LEU A 88 9.62 0.68 3.12
N ARG A 89 10.77 0.01 2.97
CA ARG A 89 12.01 0.69 2.57
C ARG A 89 11.90 1.26 1.15
N LEU A 90 11.28 0.53 0.23
CA LEU A 90 11.01 1.01 -1.12
C LEU A 90 10.04 2.19 -1.11
N LEU A 91 8.98 2.12 -0.32
CA LEU A 91 8.03 3.22 -0.12
C LEU A 91 8.74 4.49 0.35
N ALA A 92 9.60 4.38 1.35
CA ALA A 92 10.37 5.52 1.87
C ALA A 92 11.28 6.16 0.80
N GLN A 93 11.78 5.39 -0.15
CA GLN A 93 12.57 5.90 -1.27
C GLN A 93 11.72 6.57 -2.35
N LEU A 94 10.58 5.98 -2.69
CA LEU A 94 9.76 6.41 -3.84
C LEU A 94 8.74 7.48 -3.49
N ALA A 95 8.18 7.43 -2.28
CA ALA A 95 7.12 8.33 -1.83
C ALA A 95 7.28 8.65 -0.33
N PRO A 96 8.34 9.37 0.07
CA PRO A 96 8.65 9.63 1.48
C PRO A 96 7.59 10.45 2.22
N GLU A 97 6.73 11.18 1.49
CA GLU A 97 5.64 11.96 2.06
C GLU A 97 4.35 11.16 2.29
N ALA A 98 4.29 9.92 1.81
CA ALA A 98 3.10 9.09 2.01
C ALA A 98 2.97 8.67 3.47
N THR A 99 1.75 8.73 3.99
CA THR A 99 1.41 8.22 5.32
C THR A 99 0.93 6.79 5.25
N CYS A 100 0.94 6.08 6.38
CA CYS A 100 0.54 4.68 6.46
C CYS A 100 -0.48 4.44 7.55
N THR A 101 -1.39 3.50 7.32
CA THR A 101 -2.30 2.95 8.32
C THR A 101 -2.12 1.43 8.40
N LEU A 102 -2.01 0.91 9.61
CA LEU A 102 -2.10 -0.53 9.86
C LEU A 102 -3.57 -0.94 9.87
N GLU A 103 -3.99 -1.74 8.89
CA GLU A 103 -5.35 -2.31 8.83
C GLU A 103 -5.34 -3.75 9.36
N LEU A 104 -5.17 -3.89 10.65
CA LEU A 104 -4.97 -5.16 11.34
C LEU A 104 -6.01 -5.37 12.44
N MET A 105 -6.34 -6.64 12.71
CA MET A 105 -7.16 -7.00 13.86
C MET A 105 -6.43 -6.74 15.19
N GLN A 106 -5.09 -6.85 15.20
CA GLN A 106 -4.22 -6.56 16.34
C GLN A 106 -2.96 -5.85 15.84
N ASP A 107 -2.75 -4.63 16.28
CA ASP A 107 -1.66 -3.75 15.81
C ASP A 107 -0.33 -3.96 16.57
N ARG A 108 -0.38 -4.27 17.86
CA ARG A 108 0.81 -4.32 18.73
C ARG A 108 1.95 -5.20 18.24
N PRO A 109 1.71 -6.45 17.75
CA PRO A 109 2.81 -7.26 17.23
C PRO A 109 3.51 -6.61 16.04
N SER A 110 2.75 -6.02 15.13
CA SER A 110 3.29 -5.33 13.95
C SER A 110 4.03 -4.03 14.33
N LEU A 111 3.55 -3.28 15.31
CA LEU A 111 4.24 -2.08 15.80
C LEU A 111 5.62 -2.43 16.39
N ARG A 112 5.70 -3.47 17.24
CA ARG A 112 6.98 -3.95 17.78
C ARG A 112 7.93 -4.40 16.69
N TRP A 113 7.40 -5.15 15.71
CA TRP A 113 8.19 -5.60 14.59
C TRP A 113 8.74 -4.42 13.76
N LEU A 114 7.94 -3.38 13.53
CA LEU A 114 8.38 -2.16 12.85
C LEU A 114 9.50 -1.44 13.61
N GLU A 115 9.41 -1.37 14.94
CA GLU A 115 10.47 -0.83 15.81
C GLU A 115 11.75 -1.66 15.66
N GLU A 116 11.66 -2.99 15.73
CA GLU A 116 12.80 -3.93 15.60
C GLU A 116 13.45 -3.85 14.20
N GLN A 117 12.66 -3.54 13.16
CA GLN A 117 13.15 -3.32 11.79
C GLN A 117 13.68 -1.90 11.54
N GLU A 118 13.65 -1.02 12.53
CA GLU A 118 14.03 0.40 12.41
C GLU A 118 13.21 1.14 11.32
N LEU A 119 11.92 0.83 11.24
CA LEU A 119 10.98 1.40 10.26
C LEU A 119 10.01 2.43 10.87
N LEU A 120 10.08 2.65 12.18
CA LEU A 120 9.39 3.73 12.87
C LEU A 120 10.39 4.80 13.28
N GLU A 121 10.04 6.05 13.02
CA GLU A 121 10.77 7.22 13.51
C GLU A 121 10.16 7.77 14.80
#